data_199280b47c5dc52c0940cd9a560ce8af
#
_entry.id   199280b47c5dc52c0940cd9a560ce8af
#
_cell.length_a   1.000
_cell.length_b   1.000
_cell.length_c   1.000
_cell.angle_alpha   90.00
_cell.angle_beta   90.00
_cell.angle_gamma   90.00
#
_symmetry.space_group_name_H-M   'P 1'
#
loop_
_entity.id
_entity.type
_entity.pdbx_description
1 polymer ?
#
loop_
_entity_poly.entity_id
_entity_poly.type
_entity_poly.pdbx_seq_one_letter_code
_entity_poly.pdbx_strand_id
1 'polypeptide(L)'
;DVYHVDAINDNRKVVFCQVSKYLSTPFEVAHGGGIFRSATVAHGSEDDKALQKMNEDVLKAFGMNYSASHTEFIKCHEDGQFYFLETASRVGGANLAEMVYFASGVQLWKEWAKVEDHAANGSSYVTKKKMKNYSGIIISLCKNLRAGYEEFDDPEVVWKLHLDNHIGVIVKSK
;
A
#
# COMPACT_ATOMS: atom_id res chain seq x y z
N ASP A 1 8.74 9.28 11.08
CA ASP A 1 8.12 8.93 9.80
C ASP A 1 7.46 7.55 9.87
N VAL A 2 6.28 7.40 9.26
CA VAL A 2 5.60 6.09 9.20
C VAL A 2 5.59 5.59 7.77
N TYR A 3 5.95 4.33 7.61
CA TYR A 3 5.99 3.60 6.34
C TYR A 3 5.05 2.41 6.39
N HIS A 4 4.61 1.95 5.24
CA HIS A 4 3.86 0.70 5.14
C HIS A 4 4.37 -0.18 4.00
N VAL A 5 4.21 -1.48 4.18
CA VAL A 5 4.52 -2.50 3.18
C VAL A 5 3.27 -3.32 2.93
N ASP A 6 2.78 -3.27 1.70
CA ASP A 6 1.67 -4.09 1.23
C ASP A 6 2.23 -5.29 0.48
N ALA A 7 1.88 -6.50 0.91
CA ALA A 7 2.49 -7.71 0.37
C ALA A 7 1.48 -8.83 0.09
N ILE A 8 1.90 -9.78 -0.74
CA ILE A 8 1.24 -11.07 -0.97
C ILE A 8 2.19 -12.18 -0.55
N ASN A 9 1.67 -13.10 0.24
CA ASN A 9 2.37 -14.27 0.74
C ASN A 9 1.79 -15.53 0.11
N ASP A 10 2.68 -16.39 -0.38
CA ASP A 10 2.36 -17.71 -0.88
C ASP A 10 3.30 -18.72 -0.25
N ASN A 11 2.74 -19.71 0.44
CA ASN A 11 3.48 -20.76 1.13
C ASN A 11 4.67 -20.22 1.96
N ARG A 12 4.39 -19.27 2.87
CA ARG A 12 5.35 -18.61 3.78
C ARG A 12 6.44 -17.77 3.08
N LYS A 13 6.27 -17.45 1.81
CA LYS A 13 7.18 -16.59 1.07
C LYS A 13 6.47 -15.31 0.65
N VAL A 14 7.11 -14.18 0.83
CA VAL A 14 6.67 -12.92 0.24
C VAL A 14 6.95 -12.99 -1.26
N VAL A 15 5.90 -13.12 -2.06
CA VAL A 15 5.98 -13.24 -3.53
C VAL A 15 5.76 -11.91 -4.24
N PHE A 16 5.23 -10.95 -3.52
CA PHE A 16 5.09 -9.56 -3.95
C PHE A 16 5.15 -8.65 -2.72
N CYS A 17 5.81 -7.49 -2.84
CA CYS A 17 5.64 -6.39 -1.88
C CYS A 17 5.84 -5.03 -2.56
N GLN A 18 5.19 -4.02 -2.00
CA GLN A 18 5.33 -2.62 -2.34
C GLN A 18 5.55 -1.82 -1.06
N VAL A 19 6.66 -1.09 -1.00
CA VAL A 19 6.97 -0.17 0.10
C VAL A 19 6.42 1.21 -0.23
N SER A 20 5.78 1.82 0.75
CA SER A 20 5.22 3.17 0.65
C SER A 20 5.44 3.93 1.96
N LYS A 21 5.31 5.26 1.90
CA LYS A 21 5.45 6.15 3.05
C LYS A 21 4.18 6.98 3.19
N TYR A 22 3.67 7.10 4.42
CA TYR A 22 2.66 8.11 4.74
C TYR A 22 3.31 9.50 4.75
N LEU A 23 2.71 10.44 4.02
CA LEU A 23 3.16 11.84 3.98
C LEU A 23 2.51 12.70 5.08
N SER A 24 1.49 12.15 5.74
CA SER A 24 0.94 12.57 7.02
C SER A 24 0.61 11.29 7.77
N THR A 25 0.98 11.19 9.04
CA THR A 25 0.75 9.95 9.77
C THR A 25 -0.74 9.67 9.93
N PRO A 26 -1.18 8.40 9.90
CA PRO A 26 -2.58 8.06 10.16
C PRO A 26 -3.10 8.64 11.48
N PHE A 27 -2.25 8.69 12.50
CA PHE A 27 -2.55 9.29 13.80
C PHE A 27 -2.88 10.80 13.69
N GLU A 28 -2.04 11.58 12.99
CA GLU A 28 -2.28 13.01 12.78
C GLU A 28 -3.58 13.26 12.02
N VAL A 29 -3.85 12.47 10.98
CA VAL A 29 -5.08 12.57 10.18
C VAL A 29 -6.31 12.24 11.02
N ALA A 30 -6.26 11.19 11.84
CA ALA A 30 -7.38 10.74 12.66
C ALA A 30 -7.72 11.70 13.81
N HIS A 31 -6.73 12.33 14.44
CA HIS A 31 -6.92 13.18 15.62
C HIS A 31 -7.03 14.67 15.29
N GLY A 32 -6.28 15.15 14.32
CA GLY A 32 -6.23 16.57 13.93
C GLY A 32 -7.22 16.94 12.82
N GLY A 33 -7.81 15.97 12.18
CA GLY A 33 -8.46 16.15 10.89
C GLY A 33 -7.44 16.59 9.83
N GLY A 34 -7.40 15.95 8.69
CA GLY A 34 -6.37 16.29 7.71
C GLY A 34 -6.53 15.56 6.40
N ILE A 35 -5.54 15.75 5.54
CA ILE A 35 -5.48 15.11 4.24
C ILE A 35 -4.69 13.81 4.38
N PHE A 36 -5.34 12.68 4.12
CA PHE A 36 -4.64 11.40 4.02
C PHE A 36 -3.78 11.39 2.76
N ARG A 37 -2.50 11.08 2.92
CA ARG A 37 -1.54 11.04 1.82
C ARG A 37 -0.57 9.89 2.00
N SER A 38 -0.35 9.13 0.95
CA SER A 38 0.71 8.13 0.89
C SER A 38 1.35 8.12 -0.50
N ALA A 39 2.61 7.73 -0.58
CA ALA A 39 3.32 7.58 -1.84
C ALA A 39 4.30 6.40 -1.79
N THR A 40 4.53 5.77 -2.94
CA THR A 40 5.53 4.71 -3.07
C THR A 40 6.93 5.25 -2.86
N VAL A 41 7.76 4.46 -2.19
CA VAL A 41 9.19 4.76 -1.96
C VAL A 41 9.99 4.48 -3.23
N ALA A 42 11.11 5.17 -3.41
CA ALA A 42 11.99 4.99 -4.55
C ALA A 42 12.52 3.54 -4.62
N HIS A 43 12.27 2.90 -5.76
CA HIS A 43 12.65 1.50 -5.98
C HIS A 43 14.15 1.27 -5.83
N GLY A 44 14.52 0.32 -4.98
CA GLY A 44 15.91 -0.05 -4.73
C GLY A 44 16.67 0.92 -3.83
N SER A 45 16.01 1.93 -3.25
CA SER A 45 16.60 2.76 -2.20
C SER A 45 16.97 1.95 -0.96
N GLU A 46 17.73 2.54 -0.06
CA GLU A 46 18.08 1.90 1.22
C GLU A 46 16.82 1.59 2.03
N ASP A 47 15.87 2.54 2.13
CA ASP A 47 14.61 2.37 2.83
C ASP A 47 13.75 1.26 2.19
N ASP A 48 13.66 1.22 0.85
CA ASP A 48 12.94 0.15 0.14
C ASP A 48 13.49 -1.24 0.47
N LYS A 49 14.82 -1.41 0.38
CA LYS A 49 15.48 -2.69 0.67
C LYS A 49 15.35 -3.09 2.14
N ALA A 50 15.57 -2.15 3.06
CA ALA A 50 15.49 -2.40 4.49
C ALA A 50 14.08 -2.84 4.89
N LEU A 51 13.05 -2.15 4.42
CA LEU A 51 11.66 -2.43 4.75
C LEU A 51 11.15 -3.72 4.11
N GLN A 52 11.56 -4.04 2.88
CA GLN A 52 11.28 -5.35 2.28
C GLN A 52 11.83 -6.49 3.15
N LYS A 53 13.09 -6.38 3.58
CA LYS A 53 13.73 -7.39 4.44
C LYS A 53 13.05 -7.50 5.80
N MET A 54 12.77 -6.37 6.47
CA MET A 54 12.07 -6.38 7.77
C MET A 54 10.67 -6.97 7.64
N ASN A 55 9.95 -6.64 6.57
CA ASN A 55 8.62 -7.20 6.35
C ASN A 55 8.66 -8.73 6.18
N GLU A 56 9.62 -9.26 5.41
CA GLU A 56 9.82 -10.71 5.31
C GLU A 56 10.07 -11.36 6.68
N ASP A 57 10.92 -10.76 7.52
CA ASP A 57 11.24 -11.28 8.85
C ASP A 57 10.04 -11.22 9.79
N VAL A 58 9.27 -10.13 9.78
CA VAL A 58 8.03 -9.97 10.55
C VAL A 58 7.00 -11.03 10.14
N LEU A 59 6.71 -11.14 8.85
CA LEU A 59 5.69 -12.08 8.36
C LEU A 59 6.09 -13.54 8.60
N LYS A 60 7.38 -13.85 8.52
CA LYS A 60 7.92 -15.15 8.89
C LYS A 60 7.76 -15.44 10.40
N ALA A 61 8.05 -14.46 11.25
CA ALA A 61 7.90 -14.59 12.70
C ALA A 61 6.44 -14.81 13.12
N PHE A 62 5.49 -14.16 12.45
CA PHE A 62 4.05 -14.38 12.66
C PHE A 62 3.51 -15.65 12.00
N GLY A 63 4.32 -16.39 11.25
CA GLY A 63 3.90 -17.61 10.57
C GLY A 63 2.93 -17.36 9.40
N MET A 64 2.97 -16.17 8.81
CA MET A 64 2.11 -15.81 7.68
C MET A 64 2.32 -16.79 6.53
N ASN A 65 1.23 -17.43 6.08
CA ASN A 65 1.30 -18.49 5.10
C ASN A 65 0.75 -18.05 3.73
N TYR A 66 -0.57 -18.10 3.55
CA TYR A 66 -1.26 -17.68 2.32
C TYR A 66 -2.11 -16.47 2.66
N SER A 67 -1.73 -15.27 2.22
CA SER A 67 -2.46 -14.05 2.57
C SER A 67 -1.97 -12.82 1.82
N ALA A 68 -2.81 -11.78 1.78
CA ALA A 68 -2.31 -10.41 1.70
C ALA A 68 -1.89 -9.95 3.10
N SER A 69 -1.01 -8.97 3.17
CA SER A 69 -0.63 -8.31 4.42
C SER A 69 -0.42 -6.82 4.22
N HIS A 70 -0.72 -6.07 5.27
CA HIS A 70 -0.40 -4.66 5.41
C HIS A 70 0.37 -4.48 6.70
N THR A 71 1.63 -4.06 6.60
CA THR A 71 2.56 -3.95 7.73
C THR A 71 3.06 -2.53 7.85
N GLU A 72 3.04 -1.96 9.04
CA GLU A 72 3.51 -0.60 9.30
C GLU A 72 4.81 -0.59 10.10
N PHE A 73 5.67 0.39 9.79
CA PHE A 73 6.97 0.61 10.40
C PHE A 73 7.18 2.09 10.70
N ILE A 74 7.85 2.38 11.82
CA ILE A 74 8.28 3.73 12.17
C ILE A 74 9.77 3.86 11.88
N LYS A 75 10.17 4.89 11.11
CA LYS A 75 11.56 5.31 11.03
C LYS A 75 11.82 6.37 12.09
N CYS A 76 12.64 6.05 13.05
CA CYS A 76 13.07 6.98 14.10
C CYS A 76 14.01 8.05 13.49
N HIS A 77 13.82 9.32 13.88
CA HIS A 77 14.66 10.43 13.39
C HIS A 77 15.98 10.52 14.13
N GLU A 78 16.07 9.99 15.37
CA GLU A 78 17.27 10.10 16.20
C GLU A 78 18.38 9.15 15.75
N ASP A 79 18.02 7.91 15.38
CA ASP A 79 18.97 6.86 15.03
C ASP A 79 18.86 6.36 13.58
N GLY A 80 17.82 6.83 12.85
CA GLY A 80 17.55 6.44 11.47
C GLY A 80 17.07 4.98 11.30
N GLN A 81 16.82 4.26 12.41
CA GLN A 81 16.41 2.87 12.37
C GLN A 81 14.90 2.72 12.15
N PHE A 82 14.52 1.58 11.56
CA PHE A 82 13.13 1.18 11.44
C PHE A 82 12.70 0.30 12.62
N TYR A 83 11.49 0.57 13.11
CA TYR A 83 10.85 -0.19 14.17
C TYR A 83 9.50 -0.72 13.67
N PHE A 84 9.22 -1.98 13.94
CA PHE A 84 7.92 -2.59 13.65
C PHE A 84 6.82 -1.89 14.48
N LEU A 85 5.72 -1.52 13.85
CA LEU A 85 4.56 -0.94 14.51
C LEU A 85 3.43 -1.97 14.62
N GLU A 86 2.89 -2.38 13.46
CA GLU A 86 1.82 -3.37 13.43
C GLU A 86 1.80 -4.13 12.10
N THR A 87 1.10 -5.26 12.06
CA THR A 87 0.79 -5.99 10.82
C THR A 87 -0.62 -6.57 10.87
N ALA A 88 -1.28 -6.59 9.74
CA ALA A 88 -2.60 -7.19 9.57
C ALA A 88 -2.60 -8.12 8.35
N SER A 89 -3.21 -9.31 8.52
CA SER A 89 -3.44 -10.28 7.43
C SER A 89 -4.64 -9.83 6.58
N ARG A 90 -4.48 -8.74 5.87
CA ARG A 90 -5.48 -8.13 4.98
C ARG A 90 -4.83 -7.15 4.01
N VAL A 91 -5.59 -6.75 3.00
CA VAL A 91 -5.23 -5.61 2.13
C VAL A 91 -5.34 -4.30 2.92
N GLY A 92 -4.43 -3.34 2.67
CA GLY A 92 -4.45 -2.00 3.24
C GLY A 92 -5.74 -1.24 2.91
N GLY A 93 -6.21 -0.42 3.86
CA GLY A 93 -7.40 0.42 3.72
C GLY A 93 -7.17 1.67 2.88
N ALA A 94 -8.13 2.62 2.96
CA ALA A 94 -8.03 3.96 2.35
C ALA A 94 -7.57 3.95 0.87
N ASN A 95 -8.02 2.99 0.08
CA ASN A 95 -7.67 2.84 -1.34
C ASN A 95 -6.15 2.65 -1.61
N LEU A 96 -5.39 2.19 -0.62
CA LEU A 96 -3.98 1.86 -0.81
C LEU A 96 -3.79 0.72 -1.83
N ALA A 97 -4.74 -0.21 -1.92
CA ALA A 97 -4.71 -1.27 -2.94
C ALA A 97 -4.71 -0.72 -4.37
N GLU A 98 -5.50 0.32 -4.63
CA GLU A 98 -5.56 1.01 -5.91
C GLU A 98 -4.23 1.75 -6.18
N MET A 99 -3.66 2.42 -5.18
CA MET A 99 -2.35 3.06 -5.31
C MET A 99 -1.26 2.03 -5.66
N VAL A 100 -1.22 0.89 -4.96
CA VAL A 100 -0.30 -0.21 -5.25
C VAL A 100 -0.51 -0.76 -6.67
N TYR A 101 -1.77 -0.89 -7.11
CA TYR A 101 -2.07 -1.33 -8.47
C TYR A 101 -1.50 -0.39 -9.54
N PHE A 102 -1.65 0.92 -9.38
CA PHE A 102 -1.12 1.88 -10.36
C PHE A 102 0.41 1.94 -10.37
N ALA A 103 1.06 1.71 -9.24
CA ALA A 103 2.51 1.60 -9.15
C ALA A 103 3.06 0.31 -9.77
N SER A 104 2.44 -0.84 -9.44
CA SER A 104 3.01 -2.16 -9.67
C SER A 104 2.31 -2.99 -10.75
N GLY A 105 1.05 -2.66 -11.09
CA GLY A 105 0.17 -3.49 -11.91
C GLY A 105 -0.39 -4.72 -11.19
N VAL A 106 -0.14 -4.86 -9.88
CA VAL A 106 -0.58 -5.97 -9.04
C VAL A 106 -1.83 -5.56 -8.27
N GLN A 107 -2.94 -6.24 -8.48
CA GLN A 107 -4.20 -5.99 -7.79
C GLN A 107 -4.29 -6.88 -6.55
N LEU A 108 -4.04 -6.31 -5.38
CA LEU A 108 -3.88 -7.06 -4.12
C LEU A 108 -5.07 -7.96 -3.78
N TRP A 109 -6.31 -7.46 -3.92
CA TRP A 109 -7.52 -8.25 -3.67
C TRP A 109 -7.62 -9.48 -4.58
N LYS A 110 -7.28 -9.30 -5.87
CA LYS A 110 -7.29 -10.41 -6.83
C LYS A 110 -6.19 -11.42 -6.57
N GLU A 111 -5.00 -10.94 -6.26
CA GLU A 111 -3.88 -11.83 -5.97
C GLU A 111 -4.08 -12.59 -4.65
N TRP A 112 -4.66 -11.94 -3.64
CA TRP A 112 -5.04 -12.62 -2.39
C TRP A 112 -6.05 -13.75 -2.64
N ALA A 113 -7.12 -13.47 -3.39
CA ALA A 113 -8.11 -14.51 -3.73
C ALA A 113 -7.48 -15.70 -4.48
N LYS A 114 -6.53 -15.46 -5.39
CA LYS A 114 -5.82 -16.54 -6.09
C LYS A 114 -4.91 -17.36 -5.18
N VAL A 115 -4.24 -16.71 -4.23
CA VAL A 115 -3.38 -17.41 -3.26
C VAL A 115 -4.22 -18.29 -2.34
N GLU A 116 -5.38 -17.81 -1.90
CA GLU A 116 -6.33 -18.60 -1.10
C GLU A 116 -6.89 -19.79 -1.90
N ASP A 117 -7.25 -19.58 -3.17
CA ASP A 117 -7.69 -20.66 -4.06
C ASP A 117 -6.57 -21.70 -4.29
N HIS A 118 -5.33 -21.23 -4.51
CA HIS A 118 -4.16 -22.11 -4.59
C HIS A 118 -3.99 -22.96 -3.33
N ALA A 119 -4.09 -22.34 -2.16
CA ALA A 119 -3.96 -23.04 -0.87
C ALA A 119 -5.08 -24.06 -0.63
N ALA A 120 -6.31 -23.73 -1.00
CA ALA A 120 -7.48 -24.56 -0.74
C ALA A 120 -7.64 -25.71 -1.76
N ASN A 121 -7.35 -25.45 -3.03
CA ASN A 121 -7.72 -26.34 -4.15
C ASN A 121 -6.49 -26.91 -4.89
N GLY A 122 -5.26 -26.52 -4.51
CA GLY A 122 -4.03 -26.96 -5.20
C GLY A 122 -3.90 -26.39 -6.61
N SER A 123 -4.59 -25.30 -6.93
CA SER A 123 -4.45 -24.61 -8.22
C SER A 123 -3.03 -24.07 -8.39
N SER A 124 -2.57 -23.83 -9.61
CA SER A 124 -1.26 -23.22 -9.79
C SER A 124 -1.34 -21.71 -9.57
N TYR A 125 -0.44 -21.16 -8.74
CA TYR A 125 -0.30 -19.74 -8.54
C TYR A 125 1.04 -19.23 -9.08
N VAL A 126 0.98 -18.17 -9.87
CA VAL A 126 2.16 -17.47 -10.38
C VAL A 126 1.94 -15.98 -10.19
N THR A 127 2.83 -15.36 -9.45
CA THR A 127 2.79 -13.91 -9.22
C THR A 127 3.00 -13.14 -10.53
N LYS A 128 2.19 -12.13 -10.75
CA LYS A 128 2.36 -11.22 -11.88
C LYS A 128 3.68 -10.45 -11.74
N LYS A 129 4.41 -10.28 -12.85
CA LYS A 129 5.62 -9.45 -12.87
C LYS A 129 5.27 -8.01 -12.48
N LYS A 130 5.95 -7.50 -11.45
CA LYS A 130 5.79 -6.13 -10.94
C LYS A 130 6.29 -5.09 -11.95
N MET A 131 5.47 -4.10 -12.26
CA MET A 131 5.91 -2.85 -12.89
C MET A 131 6.66 -1.98 -11.87
N LYS A 132 7.45 -1.02 -12.34
CA LYS A 132 8.24 -0.11 -11.49
C LYS A 132 7.83 1.34 -11.74
N ASN A 133 6.53 1.63 -11.64
CA ASN A 133 6.07 3.01 -11.63
C ASN A 133 6.04 3.55 -10.20
N TYR A 134 5.92 4.86 -10.09
CA TYR A 134 5.63 5.55 -8.83
C TYR A 134 4.16 5.91 -8.79
N SER A 135 3.58 5.92 -7.60
CA SER A 135 2.20 6.31 -7.40
C SER A 135 2.04 6.99 -6.03
N GLY A 136 1.13 7.95 -5.97
CA GLY A 136 0.74 8.64 -4.75
C GLY A 136 -0.76 8.79 -4.67
N ILE A 137 -1.31 8.74 -3.45
CA ILE A 137 -2.72 8.92 -3.17
C ILE A 137 -2.92 10.11 -2.23
N ILE A 138 -3.96 10.89 -2.51
CA ILE A 138 -4.43 11.98 -1.66
C ILE A 138 -5.94 11.81 -1.48
N ILE A 139 -6.40 11.79 -0.23
CA ILE A 139 -7.84 11.75 0.10
C ILE A 139 -8.12 12.77 1.20
N SER A 140 -9.20 13.51 1.04
CA SER A 140 -9.72 14.47 2.02
C SER A 140 -11.23 14.40 2.14
N LEU A 141 -11.75 14.91 3.23
CA LEU A 141 -13.18 15.18 3.35
C LEU A 141 -13.57 16.35 2.42
N CYS A 142 -14.79 16.29 1.90
CA CYS A 142 -15.38 17.32 1.06
C CYS A 142 -16.74 17.72 1.62
N LYS A 143 -17.03 19.04 1.64
CA LYS A 143 -18.34 19.55 2.07
C LYS A 143 -19.48 19.16 1.13
N ASN A 144 -19.18 19.03 -0.16
CA ASN A 144 -20.13 18.62 -1.17
C ASN A 144 -20.40 17.13 -1.06
N LEU A 145 -21.65 16.70 -1.23
CA LEU A 145 -22.01 15.28 -1.26
C LEU A 145 -21.20 14.52 -2.32
N ARG A 146 -21.03 15.13 -3.50
CA ARG A 146 -20.19 14.64 -4.57
C ARG A 146 -19.11 15.66 -4.89
N ALA A 147 -17.87 15.24 -4.91
CA ALA A 147 -16.76 16.08 -5.33
C ALA A 147 -16.81 16.33 -6.84
N GLY A 148 -16.52 17.57 -7.26
CA GLY A 148 -16.21 17.90 -8.65
C GLY A 148 -14.75 17.58 -8.96
N TYR A 149 -14.49 17.05 -10.15
CA TYR A 149 -13.16 16.68 -10.61
C TYR A 149 -12.78 17.35 -11.93
N GLU A 150 -13.46 18.44 -12.29
CA GLU A 150 -13.27 19.15 -13.56
C GLU A 150 -11.86 19.72 -13.70
N GLU A 151 -11.25 20.11 -12.58
CA GLU A 151 -9.89 20.67 -12.54
C GLU A 151 -8.78 19.59 -12.38
N PHE A 152 -9.16 18.31 -12.27
CA PHE A 152 -8.22 17.19 -12.12
C PHE A 152 -8.06 16.45 -13.46
N ASP A 153 -7.59 17.15 -14.49
CA ASP A 153 -7.46 16.65 -15.86
C ASP A 153 -6.02 16.32 -16.27
N ASP A 154 -5.06 16.48 -15.36
CA ASP A 154 -3.67 16.09 -15.58
C ASP A 154 -3.57 14.61 -15.97
N PRO A 155 -2.75 14.27 -16.99
CA PRO A 155 -2.60 12.89 -17.47
C PRO A 155 -2.01 11.92 -16.42
N GLU A 156 -1.36 12.44 -15.40
CA GLU A 156 -0.84 11.71 -14.25
C GLU A 156 -1.94 11.28 -13.29
N VAL A 157 -3.12 11.93 -13.29
CA VAL A 157 -4.28 11.54 -12.48
C VAL A 157 -4.94 10.33 -13.10
N VAL A 158 -4.69 9.16 -12.51
CA VAL A 158 -5.11 7.86 -13.05
C VAL A 158 -6.34 7.27 -12.38
N TRP A 159 -6.78 7.88 -11.27
CA TRP A 159 -7.94 7.43 -10.52
C TRP A 159 -8.55 8.58 -9.69
N LYS A 160 -9.88 8.55 -9.54
CA LYS A 160 -10.66 9.54 -8.79
C LYS A 160 -11.60 8.80 -7.85
N LEU A 161 -11.68 9.24 -6.58
CA LEU A 161 -12.53 8.63 -5.55
C LEU A 161 -14.01 8.99 -5.78
N HIS A 162 -14.87 7.99 -5.82
CA HIS A 162 -16.32 8.17 -5.91
C HIS A 162 -16.99 7.74 -4.59
N LEU A 163 -16.83 8.56 -3.55
CA LEU A 163 -17.40 8.36 -2.22
C LEU A 163 -18.04 9.66 -1.74
N ASP A 164 -19.22 9.57 -1.14
CA ASP A 164 -19.96 10.73 -0.63
C ASP A 164 -19.15 11.48 0.42
N ASN A 165 -19.15 12.81 0.34
CA ASN A 165 -18.40 13.72 1.21
C ASN A 165 -16.87 13.51 1.23
N HIS A 166 -16.32 12.88 0.20
CA HIS A 166 -14.87 12.72 0.05
C HIS A 166 -14.41 13.21 -1.33
N ILE A 167 -13.19 13.67 -1.37
CA ILE A 167 -12.44 13.95 -2.60
C ILE A 167 -11.09 13.24 -2.53
N GLY A 168 -10.67 12.60 -3.60
CA GLY A 168 -9.38 11.95 -3.63
C GLY A 168 -8.96 11.55 -5.02
N VAL A 169 -7.65 11.53 -5.23
CA VAL A 169 -7.04 11.14 -6.51
C VAL A 169 -5.83 10.25 -6.27
N ILE A 170 -5.55 9.43 -7.26
CA ILE A 170 -4.25 8.73 -7.37
C ILE A 170 -3.54 9.29 -8.59
N VAL A 171 -2.29 9.68 -8.38
CA VAL A 171 -1.36 10.08 -9.44
C VAL A 171 -0.34 8.98 -9.69
N LYS A 172 0.13 8.90 -10.94
CA LYS A 172 1.14 7.93 -11.36
C LYS A 172 2.21 8.58 -12.22
N SER A 173 3.47 8.19 -11.99
CA SER A 173 4.64 8.55 -12.79
C SER A 173 5.44 7.30 -13.17
N LYS A 174 6.28 7.40 -14.21
CA LYS A 174 7.21 6.34 -14.61
C LYS A 174 8.56 6.49 -13.91
#